data_05875a1e8ebc828bcd79573c73cd2ca7
#
_entry.id   05875a1e8ebc828bcd79573c73cd2ca7
#
_cell.length_a   1.000
_cell.length_b   1.000
_cell.length_c   1.000
_cell.angle_alpha   90.00
_cell.angle_beta   90.00
_cell.angle_gamma   90.00
#
_symmetry.space_group_name_H-M   'P 1'
#
loop_
_entity.id
_entity.type
_entity.pdbx_description
1 polymer ?
#
loop_
_entity_poly.entity_id
_entity_poly.type
_entity_poly.pdbx_seq_one_letter_code
_entity_poly.pdbx_strand_id
1 'polypeptide(L)'
;MCVQVCPTGIDIRDGLQLECIGCGACIDACDSVMDKLGYDRGLVRYSSENELAGGKTHWLRPRLVGYAAMLALMNGAFAWALAERPLISLDVTRDRGLFRENALGQIENIYSLKIINKTQQPRSYAIGLVEPGDFELHGPSTLNLAPGEIRDLPVSVALTATSNGAGPQTVRFEVRDQGDSQSHVSTQSTFLAPLR
;
A
#
# COMPACT_ATOMS: atom_id res chain seq x y z
N MET A 1 25.96 20.24 -38.88
CA MET A 1 25.10 19.10 -38.52
C MET A 1 24.62 19.17 -37.06
N CYS A 2 25.47 19.22 -36.06
CA CYS A 2 25.08 19.25 -34.65
C CYS A 2 24.11 20.38 -34.28
N VAL A 3 24.22 21.56 -34.87
CA VAL A 3 23.30 22.68 -34.69
C VAL A 3 21.95 22.44 -35.36
N GLN A 4 21.92 21.80 -36.52
CA GLN A 4 20.70 21.56 -37.30
C GLN A 4 19.77 20.48 -36.70
N VAL A 5 20.33 19.57 -35.89
CA VAL A 5 19.53 18.50 -35.22
C VAL A 5 18.97 18.92 -33.87
N CYS A 6 19.34 20.12 -33.39
CA CYS A 6 18.89 20.58 -32.10
C CYS A 6 17.39 20.95 -32.15
N PRO A 7 16.51 20.32 -31.37
CA PRO A 7 15.08 20.60 -31.38
C PRO A 7 14.75 21.99 -30.82
N THR A 8 15.62 22.56 -29.99
CA THR A 8 15.45 23.90 -29.41
C THR A 8 16.23 24.98 -30.20
N GLY A 9 16.96 24.58 -31.24
CA GLY A 9 17.66 25.50 -32.15
C GLY A 9 18.92 26.16 -31.58
N ILE A 10 19.50 25.61 -30.49
CA ILE A 10 20.74 26.14 -29.91
C ILE A 10 21.97 25.74 -30.75
N ASP A 11 23.00 26.57 -30.66
CA ASP A 11 24.33 26.24 -31.19
C ASP A 11 25.22 25.70 -30.07
N ILE A 12 25.42 24.38 -30.05
CA ILE A 12 26.21 23.70 -29.00
C ILE A 12 27.71 24.08 -29.08
N ARG A 13 28.18 24.68 -30.19
CA ARG A 13 29.58 25.14 -30.34
C ARG A 13 29.87 26.32 -29.41
N ASP A 14 28.84 27.08 -29.07
CA ASP A 14 28.91 28.21 -28.11
C ASP A 14 28.81 27.73 -26.65
N GLY A 15 28.80 26.40 -26.42
CA GLY A 15 28.68 25.78 -25.11
C GLY A 15 27.26 25.47 -24.70
N LEU A 16 27.08 25.17 -23.40
CA LEU A 16 25.78 24.86 -22.82
C LEU A 16 24.93 26.12 -22.68
N GLN A 17 23.72 26.11 -23.23
CA GLN A 17 22.77 27.21 -23.17
C GLN A 17 21.55 26.82 -22.34
N LEU A 18 20.84 27.84 -21.82
CA LEU A 18 19.69 27.64 -20.90
C LEU A 18 18.53 26.88 -21.56
N GLU A 19 18.36 27.03 -22.86
CA GLU A 19 17.32 26.40 -23.68
C GLU A 19 17.61 24.92 -23.97
N CYS A 20 18.78 24.40 -23.56
CA CYS A 20 19.16 23.01 -23.76
C CYS A 20 18.32 22.07 -22.91
N ILE A 21 17.56 21.16 -23.54
CA ILE A 21 16.75 20.12 -22.87
C ILE A 21 17.52 18.83 -22.58
N GLY A 22 18.83 18.78 -22.86
CA GLY A 22 19.67 17.61 -22.59
C GLY A 22 19.31 16.36 -23.39
N CYS A 23 18.75 16.48 -24.59
CA CYS A 23 18.25 15.32 -25.37
C CYS A 23 19.35 14.45 -26.02
N GLY A 24 20.61 14.95 -26.12
CA GLY A 24 21.73 14.21 -26.69
C GLY A 24 21.80 14.14 -28.22
N ALA A 25 20.82 14.64 -28.97
CA ALA A 25 20.78 14.57 -30.44
C ALA A 25 22.01 15.16 -31.11
N CYS A 26 22.61 16.20 -30.54
CA CYS A 26 23.86 16.79 -31.02
C CYS A 26 25.06 15.86 -30.83
N ILE A 27 25.09 15.00 -29.81
CA ILE A 27 26.11 13.99 -29.55
C ILE A 27 26.07 12.95 -30.66
N ASP A 28 24.89 12.33 -30.89
CA ASP A 28 24.71 11.29 -31.91
C ASP A 28 25.04 11.79 -33.31
N ALA A 29 24.59 13.02 -33.64
CA ALA A 29 24.93 13.63 -34.94
C ALA A 29 26.44 13.90 -35.10
N CYS A 30 27.12 14.35 -34.05
CA CYS A 30 28.56 14.57 -34.05
C CYS A 30 29.30 13.24 -34.21
N ASP A 31 28.96 12.23 -33.41
CA ASP A 31 29.62 10.93 -33.45
C ASP A 31 29.43 10.24 -34.79
N SER A 32 28.27 10.39 -35.44
CA SER A 32 28.07 9.87 -36.81
C SER A 32 28.98 10.50 -37.87
N VAL A 33 29.37 11.74 -37.67
CA VAL A 33 30.32 12.43 -38.57
C VAL A 33 31.75 12.00 -38.25
N MET A 34 32.10 11.90 -36.96
CA MET A 34 33.42 11.45 -36.52
C MET A 34 33.72 10.04 -37.02
N ASP A 35 32.75 9.12 -36.95
CA ASP A 35 32.88 7.77 -37.51
C ASP A 35 33.20 7.76 -39.01
N LYS A 36 32.49 8.62 -39.78
CA LYS A 36 32.75 8.72 -41.25
C LYS A 36 34.12 9.29 -41.58
N LEU A 37 34.65 10.12 -40.72
CA LEU A 37 35.98 10.75 -40.92
C LEU A 37 37.10 9.96 -40.27
N GLY A 38 36.81 8.89 -39.52
CA GLY A 38 37.79 8.08 -38.81
C GLY A 38 38.40 8.79 -37.59
N TYR A 39 37.69 9.74 -36.99
CA TYR A 39 38.10 10.41 -35.75
C TYR A 39 37.48 9.76 -34.54
N ASP A 40 38.07 9.98 -33.36
CA ASP A 40 37.55 9.49 -32.11
C ASP A 40 36.21 10.18 -31.75
N ARG A 41 35.27 9.39 -31.24
CA ARG A 41 33.96 9.89 -30.76
C ARG A 41 34.11 10.75 -29.49
N GLY A 42 33.06 11.53 -29.17
CA GLY A 42 32.95 12.26 -27.92
C GLY A 42 33.49 13.69 -27.97
N LEU A 43 33.57 14.29 -29.17
CA LEU A 43 33.86 15.73 -29.30
C LEU A 43 32.75 16.55 -28.62
N VAL A 44 31.49 16.17 -28.83
CA VAL A 44 30.34 16.65 -28.05
C VAL A 44 29.93 15.56 -27.09
N ARG A 45 29.96 15.82 -25.78
CA ARG A 45 29.66 14.81 -24.75
C ARG A 45 29.15 15.47 -23.48
N TYR A 46 28.49 14.69 -22.64
CA TYR A 46 28.25 15.11 -21.28
C TYR A 46 29.54 15.06 -20.47
N SER A 47 29.83 16.15 -19.79
CA SER A 47 31.03 16.26 -18.94
C SER A 47 30.73 17.12 -17.72
N SER A 48 31.50 16.98 -16.65
CA SER A 48 31.41 17.86 -15.48
C SER A 48 32.36 19.06 -15.66
N GLU A 49 32.03 20.20 -15.03
CA GLU A 49 32.93 21.37 -15.00
C GLU A 49 34.32 21.01 -14.48
N ASN A 50 34.41 20.12 -13.48
CA ASN A 50 35.70 19.66 -12.96
C ASN A 50 36.53 18.90 -14.01
N GLU A 51 35.90 18.10 -14.86
CA GLU A 51 36.54 17.37 -15.93
C GLU A 51 37.02 18.33 -17.04
N LEU A 52 36.20 19.31 -17.39
CA LEU A 52 36.54 20.35 -18.34
C LEU A 52 37.72 21.21 -17.85
N ALA A 53 37.82 21.41 -16.53
CA ALA A 53 38.96 22.09 -15.90
C ALA A 53 40.19 21.19 -15.70
N GLY A 54 40.20 19.96 -16.26
CA GLY A 54 41.30 19.00 -16.14
C GLY A 54 41.36 18.20 -14.84
N GLY A 55 40.32 18.31 -14.01
CA GLY A 55 40.17 17.54 -12.78
C GLY A 55 39.48 16.19 -13.01
N LYS A 56 39.43 15.36 -11.94
CA LYS A 56 38.73 14.08 -11.99
C LYS A 56 37.34 14.24 -11.39
N THR A 57 36.34 13.65 -12.04
CA THR A 57 34.98 13.57 -11.49
C THR A 57 34.91 12.50 -10.39
N HIS A 58 34.57 12.89 -9.18
CA HIS A 58 34.37 11.98 -8.05
C HIS A 58 32.91 11.55 -7.98
N TRP A 59 32.62 10.32 -8.39
CA TRP A 59 31.28 9.74 -8.36
C TRP A 59 30.82 9.40 -6.93
N LEU A 60 31.77 8.97 -6.08
CA LEU A 60 31.49 8.60 -4.69
C LEU A 60 31.65 9.82 -3.75
N ARG A 61 30.81 10.83 -3.93
CA ARG A 61 30.75 11.95 -3.00
C ARG A 61 29.94 11.54 -1.77
N PRO A 62 30.36 11.88 -0.53
CA PRO A 62 29.64 11.45 0.68
C PRO A 62 28.18 11.90 0.70
N ARG A 63 27.86 13.06 0.13
CA ARG A 63 26.47 13.52 -0.04
C ARG A 63 25.66 12.62 -0.97
N LEU A 64 26.24 12.22 -2.12
CA LEU A 64 25.56 11.34 -3.07
C LEU A 64 25.31 9.96 -2.46
N VAL A 65 26.30 9.42 -1.74
CA VAL A 65 26.20 8.14 -1.03
C VAL A 65 25.11 8.24 0.04
N GLY A 66 25.05 9.35 0.80
CA GLY A 66 24.01 9.59 1.81
C GLY A 66 22.61 9.61 1.21
N TYR A 67 22.40 10.30 0.10
CA TYR A 67 21.10 10.34 -0.59
C TYR A 67 20.71 8.98 -1.17
N ALA A 68 21.67 8.27 -1.77
CA ALA A 68 21.44 6.93 -2.30
C ALA A 68 21.07 5.94 -1.18
N ALA A 69 21.76 5.99 -0.04
CA ALA A 69 21.45 5.17 1.13
C ALA A 69 20.06 5.48 1.70
N MET A 70 19.69 6.75 1.84
CA MET A 70 18.37 7.16 2.29
C MET A 70 17.27 6.68 1.33
N LEU A 71 17.49 6.83 0.03
CA LEU A 71 16.55 6.37 -0.99
C LEU A 71 16.39 4.84 -0.94
N ALA A 72 17.48 4.10 -0.80
CA ALA A 72 17.46 2.65 -0.68
C ALA A 72 16.70 2.21 0.59
N LEU A 73 16.90 2.88 1.72
CA LEU A 73 16.18 2.62 2.96
C LEU A 73 14.68 2.87 2.82
N MET A 74 14.29 4.00 2.20
CA MET A 74 12.88 4.30 1.96
C MET A 74 12.22 3.27 1.04
N ASN A 75 12.89 2.88 -0.06
CA ASN A 75 12.36 1.85 -0.96
C ASN A 75 12.28 0.48 -0.26
N GLY A 76 13.28 0.13 0.56
CA GLY A 76 13.25 -1.08 1.35
C GLY A 76 12.10 -1.11 2.37
N ALA A 77 11.90 -0.02 3.10
CA ALA A 77 10.77 0.12 4.03
C ALA A 77 9.41 0.06 3.31
N PHE A 78 9.30 0.69 2.14
CA PHE A 78 8.09 0.64 1.33
C PHE A 78 7.80 -0.77 0.81
N ALA A 79 8.81 -1.47 0.29
CA ALA A 79 8.67 -2.84 -0.18
C ALA A 79 8.27 -3.79 0.96
N TRP A 80 8.86 -3.61 2.14
CA TRP A 80 8.49 -4.36 3.33
C TRP A 80 7.03 -4.08 3.75
N ALA A 81 6.63 -2.82 3.82
CA ALA A 81 5.25 -2.45 4.15
C ALA A 81 4.22 -3.00 3.14
N LEU A 82 4.59 -3.13 1.86
CA LEU A 82 3.75 -3.77 0.85
C LEU A 82 3.65 -5.29 1.08
N ALA A 83 4.75 -5.94 1.48
CA ALA A 83 4.77 -7.38 1.75
C ALA A 83 3.94 -7.75 3.00
N GLU A 84 3.97 -6.90 4.03
CA GLU A 84 3.19 -7.06 5.28
C GLU A 84 1.72 -6.60 5.15
N ARG A 85 1.30 -6.14 3.99
CA ARG A 85 -0.05 -5.60 3.81
C ARG A 85 -1.10 -6.70 3.99
N PRO A 86 -2.09 -6.53 4.91
CA PRO A 86 -3.14 -7.52 5.11
C PRO A 86 -4.00 -7.67 3.86
N LEU A 87 -4.19 -8.92 3.43
CA LEU A 87 -4.98 -9.29 2.24
C LEU A 87 -6.48 -9.31 2.49
N ILE A 88 -6.89 -9.22 3.76
CA ILE A 88 -8.28 -9.17 4.21
C ILE A 88 -8.49 -7.83 4.91
N SER A 89 -9.66 -7.22 4.75
CA SER A 89 -10.09 -6.08 5.54
C SER A 89 -11.42 -6.41 6.21
N LEU A 90 -11.49 -6.12 7.50
CA LEU A 90 -12.71 -6.23 8.29
C LEU A 90 -12.98 -4.87 8.92
N ASP A 91 -14.14 -4.30 8.62
CA ASP A 91 -14.69 -3.14 9.31
C ASP A 91 -16.00 -3.54 10.00
N VAL A 92 -16.14 -3.14 11.26
CA VAL A 92 -17.28 -3.54 12.10
C VAL A 92 -18.03 -2.28 12.51
N THR A 93 -19.22 -2.14 12.00
CA THR A 93 -20.11 -1.04 12.36
C THR A 93 -21.27 -1.59 13.18
N ARG A 94 -21.44 -1.07 14.39
CA ARG A 94 -22.62 -1.41 15.23
C ARG A 94 -23.83 -0.62 14.74
N ASP A 95 -25.00 -1.26 14.72
CA ASP A 95 -26.26 -0.56 14.45
C ASP A 95 -26.52 0.51 15.53
N ARG A 96 -27.17 1.60 15.13
CA ARG A 96 -27.46 2.75 16.00
C ARG A 96 -28.44 2.43 17.14
N GLY A 97 -29.15 1.30 17.09
CA GLY A 97 -29.95 0.78 18.16
C GLY A 97 -29.12 0.54 19.43
N LEU A 98 -29.71 0.76 20.62
CA LEU A 98 -28.98 0.52 21.87
C LEU A 98 -28.75 -0.98 22.07
N PHE A 99 -29.80 -1.75 22.15
CA PHE A 99 -29.84 -3.22 22.24
C PHE A 99 -31.27 -3.70 21.97
N ARG A 100 -31.40 -5.00 21.71
CA ARG A 100 -32.69 -5.68 21.61
C ARG A 100 -32.73 -6.85 22.60
N GLU A 101 -33.92 -7.24 23.03
CA GLU A 101 -34.11 -8.50 23.68
C GLU A 101 -34.61 -9.51 22.64
N ASN A 102 -33.98 -10.67 22.56
CA ASN A 102 -34.43 -11.76 21.71
C ASN A 102 -35.61 -12.52 22.39
N ALA A 103 -36.19 -13.50 21.69
CA ALA A 103 -37.32 -14.31 22.22
C ALA A 103 -36.96 -15.12 23.48
N LEU A 104 -35.65 -15.28 23.79
CA LEU A 104 -35.14 -15.97 24.98
C LEU A 104 -34.86 -15.00 26.14
N GLY A 105 -35.15 -13.70 25.99
CA GLY A 105 -34.84 -12.67 26.99
C GLY A 105 -33.36 -12.29 27.09
N GLN A 106 -32.57 -12.64 26.11
CA GLN A 106 -31.16 -12.30 26.05
C GLN A 106 -30.94 -10.94 25.37
N ILE A 107 -29.96 -10.19 25.85
CA ILE A 107 -29.58 -8.92 25.24
C ILE A 107 -28.79 -9.19 23.96
N GLU A 108 -29.24 -8.59 22.88
CA GLU A 108 -28.67 -8.76 21.54
C GLU A 108 -28.29 -7.41 20.91
N ASN A 109 -27.11 -7.32 20.34
CA ASN A 109 -26.67 -6.17 19.54
C ASN A 109 -26.43 -6.59 18.09
N ILE A 110 -26.84 -5.72 17.16
CA ILE A 110 -26.71 -5.96 15.72
C ILE A 110 -25.47 -5.22 15.20
N TYR A 111 -24.71 -5.90 14.37
CA TYR A 111 -23.49 -5.38 13.72
C TYR A 111 -23.58 -5.62 12.22
N SER A 112 -22.96 -4.73 11.45
CA SER A 112 -22.66 -4.93 10.04
C SER A 112 -21.17 -5.14 9.89
N LEU A 113 -20.79 -6.32 9.44
CA LEU A 113 -19.40 -6.68 9.13
C LEU A 113 -19.14 -6.40 7.65
N LYS A 114 -18.31 -5.40 7.35
CA LYS A 114 -17.86 -5.13 6.00
C LYS A 114 -16.54 -5.86 5.75
N ILE A 115 -16.60 -6.90 4.92
CA ILE A 115 -15.47 -7.77 4.63
C ILE A 115 -15.04 -7.52 3.18
N ILE A 116 -13.73 -7.34 2.98
CA ILE A 116 -13.14 -7.07 1.66
C ILE A 116 -12.07 -8.12 1.37
N ASN A 117 -12.23 -8.84 0.27
CA ASN A 117 -11.19 -9.69 -0.29
C ASN A 117 -10.25 -8.83 -1.14
N LYS A 118 -9.03 -8.55 -0.64
CA LYS A 118 -8.02 -7.78 -1.36
C LYS A 118 -7.13 -8.63 -2.26
N THR A 119 -7.38 -9.95 -2.32
CA THR A 119 -6.62 -10.85 -3.19
C THR A 119 -7.16 -10.87 -4.61
N GLN A 120 -6.36 -11.40 -5.54
CA GLN A 120 -6.75 -11.62 -6.93
C GLN A 120 -7.43 -12.99 -7.16
N GLN A 121 -7.75 -13.71 -6.09
CA GLN A 121 -8.36 -15.04 -6.14
C GLN A 121 -9.63 -15.09 -5.30
N PRO A 122 -10.62 -15.93 -5.67
CA PRO A 122 -11.76 -16.18 -4.81
C PRO A 122 -11.30 -16.88 -3.52
N ARG A 123 -11.84 -16.44 -2.38
CA ARG A 123 -11.46 -16.95 -1.06
C ARG A 123 -12.69 -17.22 -0.20
N SER A 124 -12.56 -18.21 0.67
CA SER A 124 -13.56 -18.57 1.68
C SER A 124 -13.09 -18.13 3.05
N TYR A 125 -13.91 -17.38 3.74
CA TYR A 125 -13.59 -16.81 5.04
C TYR A 125 -14.47 -17.43 6.13
N ALA A 126 -13.87 -17.79 7.26
CA ALA A 126 -14.57 -18.14 8.48
C ALA A 126 -14.72 -16.90 9.34
N ILE A 127 -15.92 -16.69 9.88
CA ILE A 127 -16.28 -15.54 10.70
C ILE A 127 -16.59 -16.04 12.12
N GLY A 128 -16.01 -15.37 13.11
CA GLY A 128 -16.20 -15.76 14.51
C GLY A 128 -15.88 -14.61 15.47
N LEU A 129 -15.92 -14.93 16.75
CA LEU A 129 -15.48 -14.07 17.84
C LEU A 129 -14.15 -14.60 18.40
N VAL A 130 -13.23 -13.70 18.72
CA VAL A 130 -12.03 -14.02 19.49
C VAL A 130 -12.44 -14.04 20.96
N GLU A 131 -12.23 -15.20 21.62
CA GLU A 131 -12.58 -15.38 23.04
C GLU A 131 -14.07 -15.06 23.29
N PRO A 132 -14.99 -15.85 22.74
CA PRO A 132 -16.43 -15.53 22.81
C PRO A 132 -16.95 -15.37 24.23
N GLY A 133 -16.36 -16.03 25.23
CA GLY A 133 -16.81 -15.94 26.62
C GLY A 133 -18.31 -16.22 26.74
N ASP A 134 -19.03 -15.23 27.25
CA ASP A 134 -20.50 -15.29 27.41
C ASP A 134 -21.26 -14.80 26.16
N PHE A 135 -20.57 -14.52 25.05
CA PHE A 135 -21.16 -14.01 23.82
C PHE A 135 -21.37 -15.12 22.78
N GLU A 136 -22.50 -15.10 22.13
CA GLU A 136 -22.82 -15.97 21.01
C GLU A 136 -23.04 -15.16 19.74
N LEU A 137 -22.35 -15.56 18.64
CA LEU A 137 -22.50 -14.93 17.34
C LEU A 137 -23.60 -15.62 16.55
N HIS A 138 -24.63 -14.89 16.16
CA HIS A 138 -25.68 -15.33 15.27
C HIS A 138 -25.50 -14.72 13.88
N GLY A 139 -25.37 -15.58 12.87
CA GLY A 139 -25.19 -15.19 11.48
C GLY A 139 -24.44 -16.27 10.68
N PRO A 140 -24.10 -16.00 9.43
CA PRO A 140 -23.31 -16.92 8.63
C PRO A 140 -21.91 -17.07 9.22
N SER A 141 -21.48 -18.32 9.43
CA SER A 141 -20.15 -18.64 9.93
C SER A 141 -19.08 -18.68 8.83
N THR A 142 -19.52 -18.74 7.57
CA THR A 142 -18.62 -18.77 6.40
C THR A 142 -19.13 -17.86 5.30
N LEU A 143 -18.18 -17.27 4.55
CA LEU A 143 -18.46 -16.34 3.45
C LEU A 143 -17.48 -16.57 2.31
N ASN A 144 -18.02 -16.74 1.09
CA ASN A 144 -17.18 -16.81 -0.13
C ASN A 144 -17.20 -15.47 -0.83
N LEU A 145 -16.02 -14.93 -1.14
CA LEU A 145 -15.85 -13.67 -1.83
C LEU A 145 -15.03 -13.85 -3.11
N ALA A 146 -15.50 -13.24 -4.19
CA ALA A 146 -14.73 -13.10 -5.42
C ALA A 146 -13.52 -12.15 -5.23
N PRO A 147 -12.57 -12.13 -6.17
CA PRO A 147 -11.45 -11.19 -6.14
C PRO A 147 -11.93 -9.73 -6.07
N GLY A 148 -11.43 -8.96 -5.10
CA GLY A 148 -11.79 -7.56 -4.91
C GLY A 148 -13.23 -7.32 -4.42
N GLU A 149 -14.00 -8.36 -4.13
CA GLU A 149 -15.39 -8.22 -3.69
C GLU A 149 -15.47 -7.63 -2.27
N ILE A 150 -16.46 -6.78 -2.10
CA ILE A 150 -16.85 -6.18 -0.82
C ILE A 150 -18.21 -6.71 -0.47
N ARG A 151 -18.37 -7.23 0.74
CA ARG A 151 -19.66 -7.72 1.24
C ARG A 151 -19.97 -7.16 2.62
N ASP A 152 -21.14 -6.59 2.75
CA ASP A 152 -21.71 -6.22 4.02
C ASP A 152 -22.54 -7.38 4.55
N LEU A 153 -22.21 -7.87 5.75
CA LEU A 153 -22.84 -9.01 6.39
C LEU A 153 -23.47 -8.58 7.71
N PRO A 154 -24.79 -8.57 7.80
CA PRO A 154 -25.46 -8.34 9.09
C PRO A 154 -25.29 -9.57 9.98
N VAL A 155 -24.84 -9.35 11.20
CA VAL A 155 -24.72 -10.35 12.26
C VAL A 155 -25.24 -9.80 13.56
N SER A 156 -25.63 -10.67 14.47
CA SER A 156 -25.97 -10.26 15.83
C SER A 156 -25.14 -11.02 16.86
N VAL A 157 -24.88 -10.37 17.98
CA VAL A 157 -24.19 -10.95 19.12
C VAL A 157 -25.13 -10.92 20.29
N ALA A 158 -25.40 -12.08 20.86
CA ALA A 158 -26.24 -12.25 22.06
C ALA A 158 -25.38 -12.54 23.29
N LEU A 159 -25.79 -12.02 24.44
CA LEU A 159 -25.20 -12.32 25.73
C LEU A 159 -25.93 -13.51 26.34
N THR A 160 -25.21 -14.66 26.44
CA THR A 160 -25.82 -15.94 26.89
C THR A 160 -25.84 -16.11 28.40
N ALA A 161 -24.92 -15.46 29.11
CA ALA A 161 -24.91 -15.55 30.58
C ALA A 161 -25.68 -14.36 31.20
N THR A 162 -26.35 -14.64 32.32
CA THR A 162 -26.85 -13.62 33.23
C THR A 162 -25.66 -12.98 33.98
N SER A 163 -24.61 -12.65 33.24
CA SER A 163 -23.47 -11.99 33.81
C SER A 163 -23.89 -10.60 34.31
N ASN A 164 -23.58 -10.30 35.56
CA ASN A 164 -23.82 -8.99 36.20
C ASN A 164 -22.95 -7.86 35.55
N GLY A 165 -22.57 -7.99 34.31
CA GLY A 165 -21.87 -7.00 33.53
C GLY A 165 -22.76 -5.86 33.12
N ALA A 166 -23.03 -4.97 34.05
CA ALA A 166 -23.69 -3.71 33.74
C ALA A 166 -22.71 -2.84 32.93
N GLY A 167 -23.13 -2.38 31.75
CA GLY A 167 -22.42 -1.39 30.99
C GLY A 167 -21.81 -1.91 29.67
N PRO A 168 -21.06 -1.05 28.96
CA PRO A 168 -20.45 -1.39 27.68
C PRO A 168 -19.33 -2.41 27.85
N GLN A 169 -19.35 -3.47 27.05
CA GLN A 169 -18.33 -4.50 26.99
C GLN A 169 -17.66 -4.50 25.61
N THR A 170 -16.44 -5.02 25.51
CA THR A 170 -15.73 -5.12 24.23
C THR A 170 -15.92 -6.49 23.64
N VAL A 171 -16.37 -6.54 22.38
CA VAL A 171 -16.46 -7.76 21.58
C VAL A 171 -15.46 -7.66 20.44
N ARG A 172 -14.71 -8.73 20.19
CA ARG A 172 -13.71 -8.81 19.12
C ARG A 172 -14.16 -9.80 18.06
N PHE A 173 -14.41 -9.29 16.87
CA PHE A 173 -14.71 -10.09 15.69
C PHE A 173 -13.42 -10.54 15.02
N GLU A 174 -13.41 -11.75 14.50
CA GLU A 174 -12.32 -12.30 13.71
C GLU A 174 -12.85 -12.83 12.37
N VAL A 175 -12.09 -12.54 11.31
CA VAL A 175 -12.27 -13.16 10.00
C VAL A 175 -10.97 -13.85 9.62
N ARG A 176 -11.06 -15.14 9.31
CA ARG A 176 -9.92 -16.00 9.00
C ARG A 176 -10.08 -16.60 7.61
N ASP A 177 -9.02 -16.57 6.81
CA ASP A 177 -8.98 -17.27 5.53
C ASP A 177 -8.92 -18.78 5.76
N GLN A 178 -9.82 -19.54 5.13
CA GLN A 178 -9.81 -21.02 5.25
C GLN A 178 -8.70 -21.66 4.42
N GLY A 179 -8.21 -20.97 3.39
CA GLY A 179 -7.10 -21.44 2.56
C GLY A 179 -5.72 -21.14 3.13
N ASP A 180 -5.62 -20.13 4.01
CA ASP A 180 -4.38 -19.72 4.66
C ASP A 180 -4.65 -19.36 6.12
N SER A 181 -4.36 -20.30 7.01
CA SER A 181 -4.62 -20.17 8.45
C SER A 181 -3.84 -19.04 9.14
N GLN A 182 -2.79 -18.53 8.50
CA GLN A 182 -2.02 -17.38 9.00
C GLN A 182 -2.66 -16.04 8.64
N SER A 183 -3.50 -16.02 7.60
CA SER A 183 -4.18 -14.82 7.16
C SER A 183 -5.49 -14.63 7.93
N HIS A 184 -5.44 -13.79 8.95
CA HIS A 184 -6.60 -13.42 9.76
C HIS A 184 -6.58 -11.93 10.08
N VAL A 185 -7.75 -11.38 10.33
CA VAL A 185 -7.92 -9.99 10.79
C VAL A 185 -8.93 -9.96 11.93
N SER A 186 -8.64 -9.17 12.95
CA SER A 186 -9.57 -8.97 14.06
C SER A 186 -9.86 -7.49 14.28
N THR A 187 -11.10 -7.17 14.61
CA THR A 187 -11.57 -5.80 14.88
C THR A 187 -12.42 -5.80 16.14
N GLN A 188 -12.24 -4.77 16.96
CA GLN A 188 -13.01 -4.59 18.20
C GLN A 188 -14.25 -3.73 17.94
N SER A 189 -15.34 -4.06 18.65
CA SER A 189 -16.53 -3.22 18.71
C SER A 189 -17.09 -3.24 20.13
N THR A 190 -18.01 -2.30 20.43
CA THR A 190 -18.63 -2.20 21.74
C THR A 190 -19.97 -2.91 21.75
N PHE A 191 -20.18 -3.80 22.71
CA PHE A 191 -21.46 -4.39 23.05
C PHE A 191 -22.11 -3.55 24.14
N LEU A 192 -23.37 -3.15 23.95
CA LEU A 192 -24.12 -2.40 24.93
C LEU A 192 -25.09 -3.33 25.67
N ALA A 193 -25.01 -3.31 26.99
CA ALA A 193 -25.97 -3.92 27.88
C ALA A 193 -26.63 -2.85 28.76
N PRO A 194 -27.87 -3.06 29.25
CA PRO A 194 -28.54 -2.14 30.15
C PRO A 194 -27.72 -1.98 31.44
N LEU A 195 -27.70 -0.74 31.94
CA LEU A 195 -27.23 -0.46 33.32
C LEU A 195 -28.29 -0.97 34.29
N ARG A 196 -27.95 -1.96 35.08
CA ARG A 196 -28.81 -2.42 36.19
C ARG A 196 -28.54 -1.61 37.43
#